data_e5531aa0955824746fd3774eb368d252
#
_entry.id   e5531aa0955824746fd3774eb368d252
#
_cell.length_a   1.000
_cell.length_b   1.000
_cell.length_c   1.000
_cell.angle_alpha   90.00
_cell.angle_beta   90.00
_cell.angle_gamma   90.00
#
_symmetry.space_group_name_H-M   'P 1'
#
loop_
_entity.id
_entity.type
_entity.pdbx_description
1 polymer ?
#
loop_
_entity_poly.entity_id
_entity_poly.type
_entity_poly.pdbx_seq_one_letter_code
_entity_poly.pdbx_strand_id
1 'polypeptide(L)'
;MQFASITKRVAKLGSEKWTPHLRAKKMAKIDPDVILLTIGQPDISVSDELTNITIKAIKEGRTGYSNGRGEQNLVSSLVKKYNDECGLNITENNVLCFPGTQTSLFASIMGLINEGDEVLLGDPLYATYEGVVAAAGGTLKRIELKKENSFRMNPSDLANSITVSYTHLRAHETAVN
;
A
#
# COMPACT_ATOMS: atom_id res chain seq x y z
N MET A 1 -30.77 1.23 11.96
CA MET A 1 -29.37 0.95 12.33
C MET A 1 -28.54 2.14 11.88
N GLN A 2 -27.71 2.71 12.75
CA GLN A 2 -26.85 3.84 12.43
C GLN A 2 -25.42 3.32 12.21
N PHE A 3 -24.86 3.56 11.00
CA PHE A 3 -23.48 3.19 10.70
C PHE A 3 -22.48 4.20 11.28
N ALA A 4 -21.25 3.75 11.53
CA ALA A 4 -20.17 4.61 11.98
C ALA A 4 -19.83 5.71 10.94
N SER A 5 -19.31 6.86 11.39
CA SER A 5 -19.00 8.01 10.52
C SER A 5 -18.01 7.68 9.40
N ILE A 6 -17.09 6.74 9.63
CA ILE A 6 -16.14 6.24 8.63
C ILE A 6 -16.85 5.78 7.34
N THR A 7 -18.00 5.14 7.44
CA THR A 7 -18.75 4.67 6.25
C THR A 7 -19.20 5.84 5.36
N LYS A 8 -19.51 6.97 5.96
CA LYS A 8 -19.87 8.19 5.22
C LYS A 8 -18.65 8.82 4.55
N ARG A 9 -17.51 8.81 5.24
CA ARG A 9 -16.25 9.37 4.71
C ARG A 9 -15.75 8.60 3.47
N VAL A 10 -15.89 7.28 3.47
CA VAL A 10 -15.39 6.43 2.37
C VAL A 10 -16.42 6.13 1.28
N ALA A 11 -17.70 6.46 1.47
CA ALA A 11 -18.83 6.01 0.62
C ALA A 11 -18.71 6.38 -0.86
N LYS A 12 -18.02 7.48 -1.20
CA LYS A 12 -17.83 7.96 -2.57
C LYS A 12 -16.41 7.75 -3.10
N LEU A 13 -15.55 7.11 -2.31
CA LEU A 13 -14.14 6.94 -2.64
C LEU A 13 -13.88 5.52 -3.15
N GLY A 14 -13.33 5.40 -4.34
CA GLY A 14 -12.79 4.16 -4.87
C GLY A 14 -13.70 3.32 -5.77
N SER A 15 -15.02 3.29 -5.59
CA SER A 15 -15.90 2.46 -6.43
C SER A 15 -15.89 2.88 -7.90
N GLU A 16 -15.90 4.18 -8.19
CA GLU A 16 -15.86 4.71 -9.55
C GLU A 16 -14.53 4.43 -10.25
N LYS A 17 -13.43 4.37 -9.51
CA LYS A 17 -12.08 4.07 -10.03
C LYS A 17 -11.96 2.63 -10.56
N TRP A 18 -12.82 1.72 -10.10
CA TRP A 18 -12.87 0.34 -10.59
C TRP A 18 -13.72 0.16 -11.85
N THR A 19 -14.54 1.16 -12.21
CA THR A 19 -15.43 1.10 -13.38
C THR A 19 -14.66 0.82 -14.69
N PRO A 20 -13.51 1.46 -15.00
CA PRO A 20 -12.73 1.15 -16.19
C PRO A 20 -12.27 -0.32 -16.22
N HIS A 21 -11.82 -0.85 -15.08
CA HIS A 21 -11.40 -2.25 -14.97
C HIS A 21 -12.55 -3.22 -15.22
N LEU A 22 -13.69 -3.00 -14.57
CA LEU A 22 -14.87 -3.85 -14.75
C LEU A 22 -15.39 -3.80 -16.18
N ARG A 23 -15.36 -2.63 -16.82
CA ARG A 23 -15.72 -2.48 -18.23
C ARG A 23 -14.73 -3.21 -19.13
N ALA A 24 -13.43 -3.03 -18.95
CA ALA A 24 -12.41 -3.70 -19.73
C ALA A 24 -12.50 -5.23 -19.62
N LYS A 25 -12.74 -5.77 -18.42
CA LYS A 25 -12.99 -7.21 -18.22
C LYS A 25 -14.22 -7.73 -18.97
N LYS A 26 -15.29 -6.93 -19.09
CA LYS A 26 -16.45 -7.31 -19.89
C LYS A 26 -16.13 -7.31 -21.38
N MET A 27 -15.38 -6.32 -21.85
CA MET A 27 -14.94 -6.23 -23.25
C MET A 27 -14.03 -7.39 -23.64
N ALA A 28 -13.04 -7.72 -22.81
CA ALA A 28 -12.11 -8.83 -23.06
C ALA A 28 -12.78 -10.22 -23.10
N LYS A 29 -13.99 -10.37 -22.61
CA LYS A 29 -14.78 -11.61 -22.77
C LYS A 29 -15.40 -11.76 -24.16
N ILE A 30 -15.56 -10.67 -24.88
CA ILE A 30 -16.22 -10.61 -26.19
C ILE A 30 -15.20 -10.47 -27.30
N ASP A 31 -14.14 -9.72 -27.04
CA ASP A 31 -13.10 -9.36 -27.98
C ASP A 31 -11.73 -9.77 -27.43
N PRO A 32 -11.09 -10.80 -28.03
CA PRO A 32 -9.78 -11.30 -27.60
C PRO A 32 -8.63 -10.32 -27.83
N ASP A 33 -8.82 -9.28 -28.68
CA ASP A 33 -7.79 -8.29 -28.95
C ASP A 33 -7.73 -7.19 -27.88
N VAL A 34 -8.64 -7.23 -26.88
CA VAL A 34 -8.64 -6.27 -25.76
C VAL A 34 -7.52 -6.59 -24.78
N ILE A 35 -6.56 -5.67 -24.68
CA ILE A 35 -5.44 -5.76 -23.72
C ILE A 35 -5.84 -5.09 -22.41
N LEU A 36 -5.73 -5.82 -21.30
CA LEU A 36 -6.05 -5.33 -19.97
C LEU A 36 -4.84 -4.69 -19.31
N LEU A 37 -4.78 -3.35 -19.27
CA LEU A 37 -3.74 -2.56 -18.58
C LEU A 37 -4.26 -1.89 -17.29
N THR A 38 -5.37 -2.37 -16.74
CA THR A 38 -6.09 -1.74 -15.64
C THR A 38 -5.65 -2.18 -14.24
N ILE A 39 -4.85 -3.25 -14.15
CA ILE A 39 -4.24 -3.76 -12.91
C ILE A 39 -2.81 -4.18 -13.24
N GLY A 40 -1.87 -3.72 -12.43
CA GLY A 40 -0.46 -4.13 -12.50
C GLY A 40 -0.25 -5.48 -11.81
N GLN A 41 -0.78 -6.55 -12.39
CA GLN A 41 -0.53 -7.91 -11.89
C GLN A 41 0.70 -8.48 -12.60
N PRO A 42 1.71 -9.00 -11.86
CA PRO A 42 2.82 -9.72 -12.48
C PRO A 42 2.33 -10.90 -13.33
N ASP A 43 2.92 -11.08 -14.49
CA ASP A 43 2.66 -12.22 -15.41
C ASP A 43 3.55 -13.43 -15.11
N ILE A 44 4.55 -13.26 -14.24
CA ILE A 44 5.45 -14.32 -13.79
C ILE A 44 4.79 -15.12 -12.66
N SER A 45 4.71 -16.42 -12.84
CA SER A 45 4.22 -17.34 -11.81
C SER A 45 5.18 -17.40 -10.62
N VAL A 46 4.65 -17.78 -9.47
CA VAL A 46 5.48 -18.07 -8.28
C VAL A 46 6.44 -19.21 -8.65
N SER A 47 7.72 -19.07 -8.27
CA SER A 47 8.74 -20.10 -8.55
C SER A 47 8.38 -21.45 -7.92
N ASP A 48 8.81 -22.52 -8.56
CA ASP A 48 8.61 -23.88 -8.05
C ASP A 48 9.25 -24.06 -6.68
N GLU A 49 10.38 -23.43 -6.43
CA GLU A 49 11.06 -23.46 -5.14
C GLU A 49 10.16 -22.92 -4.02
N LEU A 50 9.60 -21.72 -4.19
CA LEU A 50 8.69 -21.11 -3.20
C LEU A 50 7.40 -21.90 -3.06
N THR A 51 6.88 -22.43 -4.16
CA THR A 51 5.69 -23.27 -4.15
C THR A 51 5.94 -24.54 -3.32
N ASN A 52 7.05 -25.23 -3.55
CA ASN A 52 7.40 -26.45 -2.83
C ASN A 52 7.65 -26.22 -1.34
N ILE A 53 8.33 -25.11 -0.98
CA ILE A 53 8.52 -24.69 0.43
C ILE A 53 7.17 -24.45 1.11
N THR A 54 6.24 -23.78 0.42
CA THR A 54 4.90 -23.50 0.95
C THR A 54 4.12 -24.79 1.16
N ILE A 55 4.11 -25.69 0.18
CA ILE A 55 3.44 -27.00 0.29
C ILE A 55 4.02 -27.80 1.45
N LYS A 56 5.34 -27.81 1.60
CA LYS A 56 6.02 -28.50 2.71
C LYS A 56 5.58 -27.93 4.05
N ALA A 57 5.57 -26.59 4.22
CA ALA A 57 5.16 -25.95 5.45
C ALA A 57 3.71 -26.29 5.83
N ILE A 58 2.79 -26.34 4.85
CA ILE A 58 1.41 -26.74 5.07
C ILE A 58 1.32 -28.21 5.54
N LYS A 59 2.04 -29.12 4.86
CA LYS A 59 2.08 -30.54 5.22
C LYS A 59 2.68 -30.81 6.61
N GLU A 60 3.59 -29.96 7.05
CA GLU A 60 4.21 -29.98 8.38
C GLU A 60 3.30 -29.35 9.46
N GLY A 61 2.11 -28.92 9.13
CA GLY A 61 1.15 -28.37 10.06
C GLY A 61 1.43 -26.91 10.48
N ARG A 62 2.26 -26.18 9.73
CA ARG A 62 2.53 -24.74 9.97
C ARG A 62 1.37 -23.86 9.52
N THR A 63 0.19 -24.12 10.08
CA THR A 63 -1.08 -23.45 9.77
C THR A 63 -1.73 -22.80 11.00
N GLY A 64 -1.00 -22.75 12.12
CA GLY A 64 -1.44 -22.12 13.35
C GLY A 64 -1.34 -20.60 13.34
N TYR A 65 -1.70 -19.99 14.45
CA TYR A 65 -1.53 -18.54 14.65
C TYR A 65 -0.05 -18.19 14.76
N SER A 66 0.35 -17.11 14.10
CA SER A 66 1.65 -16.50 14.35
C SER A 66 1.60 -15.60 15.59
N ASN A 67 2.77 -15.14 16.05
CA ASN A 67 2.80 -14.08 17.07
C ASN A 67 2.27 -12.76 16.47
N GLY A 68 1.91 -11.79 17.33
CA GLY A 68 1.31 -10.53 16.89
C GLY A 68 2.21 -9.63 16.02
N ARG A 69 3.50 -9.96 15.88
CA ARG A 69 4.45 -9.21 15.06
C ARG A 69 4.76 -9.86 13.71
N GLY A 70 4.44 -11.12 13.54
CA GLY A 70 4.77 -11.96 12.39
C GLY A 70 5.62 -13.16 12.79
N GLU A 71 5.87 -14.07 11.85
CA GLU A 71 6.72 -15.23 12.08
C GLU A 71 8.15 -14.79 12.43
N GLN A 72 8.72 -15.37 13.48
CA GLN A 72 10.02 -14.98 14.01
C GLN A 72 11.12 -14.97 12.94
N ASN A 73 11.20 -16.04 12.13
CA ASN A 73 12.20 -16.14 11.07
C ASN A 73 12.05 -15.06 9.99
N LEU A 74 10.80 -14.65 9.67
CA LEU A 74 10.53 -13.57 8.75
C LEU A 74 11.01 -12.23 9.32
N VAL A 75 10.64 -11.95 10.57
CA VAL A 75 11.03 -10.71 11.26
C VAL A 75 12.56 -10.60 11.35
N SER A 76 13.24 -11.64 11.79
CA SER A 76 14.72 -11.67 11.87
C SER A 76 15.38 -11.50 10.50
N SER A 77 14.82 -12.12 9.45
CA SER A 77 15.33 -11.97 8.07
C SER A 77 15.17 -10.54 7.56
N LEU A 78 14.05 -9.90 7.85
CA LEU A 78 13.81 -8.49 7.49
C LEU A 78 14.76 -7.55 8.22
N VAL A 79 14.95 -7.74 9.53
CA VAL A 79 15.93 -6.98 10.33
C VAL A 79 17.32 -7.09 9.70
N LYS A 80 17.77 -8.31 9.42
CA LYS A 80 19.06 -8.55 8.79
C LYS A 80 19.14 -7.83 7.44
N LYS A 81 18.16 -8.02 6.58
CA LYS A 81 18.13 -7.41 5.25
C LYS A 81 18.25 -5.88 5.32
N TYR A 82 17.43 -5.21 6.12
CA TYR A 82 17.45 -3.74 6.20
C TYR A 82 18.73 -3.21 6.85
N ASN A 83 19.31 -3.90 7.82
CA ASN A 83 20.59 -3.51 8.40
C ASN A 83 21.73 -3.65 7.38
N ASP A 84 21.78 -4.78 6.66
CA ASP A 84 22.86 -5.06 5.71
C ASP A 84 22.75 -4.18 4.44
N GLU A 85 21.54 -4.03 3.87
CA GLU A 85 21.35 -3.37 2.58
C GLU A 85 21.18 -1.84 2.70
N CYS A 86 20.58 -1.37 3.80
CA CYS A 86 20.25 0.04 3.99
C CYS A 86 21.10 0.73 5.05
N GLY A 87 22.02 0.02 5.69
CA GLY A 87 22.87 0.57 6.76
C GLY A 87 22.06 1.02 7.98
N LEU A 88 20.89 0.42 8.22
CA LEU A 88 20.07 0.73 9.38
C LEU A 88 20.60 -0.01 10.62
N ASN A 89 20.16 0.43 11.77
CA ASN A 89 20.42 -0.26 13.04
C ASN A 89 19.08 -0.54 13.73
N ILE A 90 18.27 -1.39 13.10
CA ILE A 90 16.96 -1.78 13.60
C ILE A 90 17.04 -3.14 14.30
N THR A 91 16.07 -3.38 15.18
CA THR A 91 15.86 -4.63 15.89
C THR A 91 14.49 -5.22 15.53
N GLU A 92 14.21 -6.41 16.01
CA GLU A 92 12.90 -7.05 15.82
C GLU A 92 11.73 -6.21 16.36
N ASN A 93 11.98 -5.35 17.34
CA ASN A 93 10.98 -4.44 17.89
C ASN A 93 10.56 -3.33 16.91
N ASN A 94 11.34 -3.08 15.87
CA ASN A 94 11.06 -2.10 14.84
C ASN A 94 10.30 -2.67 13.64
N VAL A 95 10.01 -3.98 13.65
CA VAL A 95 9.37 -4.67 12.53
C VAL A 95 8.01 -5.24 12.95
N LEU A 96 7.01 -4.98 12.15
CA LEU A 96 5.66 -5.53 12.27
C LEU A 96 5.17 -5.98 10.89
N CYS A 97 4.85 -7.26 10.76
CA CYS A 97 4.39 -7.85 9.51
C CYS A 97 2.86 -7.90 9.46
N PHE A 98 2.32 -7.53 8.30
CA PHE A 98 0.88 -7.59 8.02
C PHE A 98 0.61 -8.48 6.81
N PRO A 99 -0.57 -9.11 6.72
CA PRO A 99 -0.98 -9.83 5.52
C PRO A 99 -1.38 -8.85 4.42
N GLY A 100 -0.43 -8.53 3.56
CA GLY A 100 -0.61 -7.64 2.41
C GLY A 100 -0.33 -6.16 2.70
N THR A 101 0.20 -5.48 1.69
CA THR A 101 0.61 -4.06 1.74
C THR A 101 -0.55 -3.12 2.12
N GLN A 102 -1.76 -3.40 1.63
CA GLN A 102 -2.93 -2.58 1.95
C GLN A 102 -3.28 -2.60 3.45
N THR A 103 -3.10 -3.76 4.10
CA THR A 103 -3.31 -3.88 5.55
C THR A 103 -2.25 -3.09 6.32
N SER A 104 -0.98 -3.17 5.89
CA SER A 104 0.11 -2.39 6.48
C SER A 104 -0.15 -0.89 6.36
N LEU A 105 -0.53 -0.43 5.17
CA LEU A 105 -0.83 0.97 4.90
C LEU A 105 -2.01 1.45 5.76
N PHE A 106 -3.10 0.69 5.79
CA PHE A 106 -4.27 1.03 6.60
C PHE A 106 -3.92 1.14 8.08
N ALA A 107 -3.20 0.14 8.63
CA ALA A 107 -2.79 0.15 10.02
C ALA A 107 -1.86 1.33 10.34
N SER A 108 -0.91 1.65 9.46
CA SER A 108 -0.01 2.79 9.62
C SER A 108 -0.75 4.11 9.62
N ILE A 109 -1.64 4.33 8.65
CA ILE A 109 -2.44 5.55 8.57
C ILE A 109 -3.34 5.69 9.79
N MET A 110 -4.04 4.62 10.18
CA MET A 110 -4.90 4.65 11.37
C MET A 110 -4.14 4.89 12.68
N GLY A 111 -2.86 4.51 12.74
CA GLY A 111 -2.01 4.71 13.91
C GLY A 111 -1.32 6.08 13.98
N LEU A 112 -1.23 6.79 12.85
CA LEU A 112 -0.45 8.04 12.74
C LEU A 112 -1.30 9.28 12.50
N ILE A 113 -2.52 9.14 11.96
CA ILE A 113 -3.36 10.24 11.50
C ILE A 113 -4.56 10.41 12.44
N ASN A 114 -4.77 11.63 12.91
CA ASN A 114 -5.98 12.05 13.62
C ASN A 114 -6.99 12.68 12.64
N GLU A 115 -8.22 12.82 13.09
CA GLU A 115 -9.23 13.56 12.36
C GLU A 115 -8.81 15.04 12.20
N GLY A 116 -8.80 15.51 10.96
CA GLY A 116 -8.38 16.86 10.59
C GLY A 116 -6.91 16.99 10.18
N ASP A 117 -6.07 15.99 10.40
CA ASP A 117 -4.69 16.00 9.90
C ASP A 117 -4.63 15.99 8.38
N GLU A 118 -3.60 16.60 7.81
CA GLU A 118 -3.34 16.62 6.37
C GLU A 118 -2.29 15.58 6.00
N VAL A 119 -2.54 14.86 4.90
CA VAL A 119 -1.60 13.87 4.32
C VAL A 119 -1.22 14.32 2.92
N LEU A 120 0.08 14.54 2.69
CA LEU A 120 0.63 14.95 1.40
C LEU A 120 1.00 13.71 0.57
N LEU A 121 0.44 13.62 -0.64
CA LEU A 121 0.78 12.56 -1.60
C LEU A 121 1.00 13.15 -3.00
N GLY A 122 1.91 12.53 -3.75
CA GLY A 122 2.09 12.84 -5.16
C GLY A 122 0.90 12.39 -6.00
N ASP A 123 0.51 13.17 -7.01
CA ASP A 123 -0.54 12.84 -7.97
C ASP A 123 0.07 12.84 -9.39
N PRO A 124 0.02 11.72 -10.15
CA PRO A 124 -0.85 10.54 -9.96
C PRO A 124 -0.47 9.66 -8.77
N LEU A 125 -1.50 9.12 -8.10
CA LEU A 125 -1.37 8.30 -6.91
C LEU A 125 -2.15 6.97 -7.05
N TYR A 126 -1.79 6.01 -6.20
CA TYR A 126 -2.49 4.73 -6.18
C TYR A 126 -3.92 4.90 -5.66
N ALA A 127 -4.88 4.26 -6.35
CA ALA A 127 -6.31 4.50 -6.19
C ALA A 127 -6.87 4.32 -4.76
N THR A 128 -6.24 3.49 -3.93
CA THR A 128 -6.73 3.19 -2.58
C THR A 128 -6.27 4.18 -1.51
N TYR A 129 -5.23 4.99 -1.76
CA TYR A 129 -4.67 5.89 -0.75
C TYR A 129 -5.69 6.92 -0.24
N GLU A 130 -6.47 7.47 -1.14
CA GLU A 130 -7.52 8.43 -0.79
C GLU A 130 -8.53 7.85 0.20
N GLY A 131 -8.97 6.61 -0.06
CA GLY A 131 -9.89 5.91 0.83
C GLY A 131 -9.31 5.61 2.20
N VAL A 132 -8.02 5.27 2.26
CA VAL A 132 -7.33 4.97 3.52
C VAL A 132 -7.16 6.24 4.37
N VAL A 133 -6.75 7.36 3.77
CA VAL A 133 -6.62 8.65 4.45
C VAL A 133 -7.98 9.12 4.97
N ALA A 134 -9.01 9.07 4.13
CA ALA A 134 -10.36 9.44 4.52
C ALA A 134 -10.94 8.55 5.63
N ALA A 135 -10.58 7.26 5.65
CA ALA A 135 -10.98 6.33 6.70
C ALA A 135 -10.48 6.79 8.08
N ALA A 136 -9.24 7.26 8.17
CA ALA A 136 -8.66 7.83 9.39
C ALA A 136 -9.25 9.20 9.78
N GLY A 137 -9.96 9.86 8.87
CA GLY A 137 -10.48 11.23 9.07
C GLY A 137 -9.52 12.32 8.63
N GLY A 138 -8.41 11.94 7.99
CA GLY A 138 -7.44 12.87 7.43
C GLY A 138 -7.91 13.49 6.11
N THR A 139 -7.27 14.57 5.73
CA THR A 139 -7.47 15.28 4.46
C THR A 139 -6.29 15.04 3.53
N LEU A 140 -6.57 14.50 2.34
CA LEU A 140 -5.56 14.31 1.32
C LEU A 140 -5.25 15.63 0.62
N LYS A 141 -3.99 16.03 0.63
CA LYS A 141 -3.43 17.12 -0.18
C LYS A 141 -2.58 16.51 -1.29
N ARG A 142 -2.87 16.87 -2.53
CA ARG A 142 -2.20 16.34 -3.71
C ARG A 142 -1.11 17.28 -4.17
N ILE A 143 0.06 16.73 -4.47
CA ILE A 143 1.19 17.43 -5.08
C ILE A 143 1.31 16.92 -6.51
N GLU A 144 1.14 17.78 -7.49
CA GLU A 144 1.24 17.40 -8.90
C GLU A 144 2.65 16.90 -9.22
N LEU A 145 2.73 15.68 -9.75
CA LEU A 145 3.96 15.09 -10.27
C LEU A 145 4.02 15.37 -11.77
N LYS A 146 4.91 16.25 -12.18
CA LYS A 146 5.01 16.73 -13.56
C LYS A 146 5.75 15.75 -14.47
N LYS A 147 5.27 15.60 -15.69
CA LYS A 147 5.89 14.76 -16.73
C LYS A 147 7.34 15.20 -17.05
N GLU A 148 7.58 16.50 -17.07
CA GLU A 148 8.88 17.11 -17.32
C GLU A 148 9.92 16.71 -16.28
N ASN A 149 9.47 16.34 -15.08
CA ASN A 149 10.30 15.83 -13.98
C ASN A 149 10.20 14.31 -13.84
N SER A 150 9.81 13.60 -14.91
CA SER A 150 9.62 12.14 -14.91
C SER A 150 8.72 11.65 -13.77
N PHE A 151 7.69 12.42 -13.44
CA PHE A 151 6.75 12.15 -12.32
C PHE A 151 7.44 12.01 -10.96
N ARG A 152 8.63 12.58 -10.79
CA ARG A 152 9.30 12.63 -9.49
C ARG A 152 8.83 13.83 -8.70
N MET A 153 8.67 13.64 -7.39
CA MET A 153 8.30 14.72 -6.48
C MET A 153 9.44 15.74 -6.38
N ASN A 154 9.10 17.01 -6.62
CA ASN A 154 10.05 18.09 -6.41
C ASN A 154 10.07 18.50 -4.93
N PRO A 155 11.23 18.52 -4.26
CA PRO A 155 11.34 18.92 -2.87
C PRO A 155 10.76 20.31 -2.55
N SER A 156 10.89 21.27 -3.47
CA SER A 156 10.30 22.59 -3.30
C SER A 156 8.78 22.60 -3.33
N ASP A 157 8.16 21.79 -4.21
CA ASP A 157 6.72 21.67 -4.29
C ASP A 157 6.16 21.00 -3.01
N LEU A 158 6.89 19.99 -2.49
CA LEU A 158 6.58 19.39 -1.20
C LEU A 158 6.68 20.42 -0.06
N ALA A 159 7.79 21.16 0.03
CA ALA A 159 8.01 22.15 1.09
C ALA A 159 6.93 23.24 1.08
N ASN A 160 6.54 23.71 -0.11
CA ASN A 160 5.49 24.74 -0.27
C ASN A 160 4.08 24.23 0.08
N SER A 161 3.89 22.92 0.10
CA SER A 161 2.61 22.29 0.42
C SER A 161 2.44 21.96 1.90
N ILE A 162 3.49 22.10 2.70
CA ILE A 162 3.45 21.85 4.15
C ILE A 162 2.68 22.96 4.85
N THR A 163 1.70 22.57 5.67
CA THR A 163 0.92 23.48 6.53
C THR A 163 1.15 23.12 8.00
N VAL A 164 0.61 23.94 8.91
CA VAL A 164 0.68 23.67 10.36
C VAL A 164 -0.11 22.44 10.81
N SER A 165 -1.03 21.97 9.98
CA SER A 165 -1.85 20.77 10.23
C SER A 165 -1.24 19.49 9.62
N TYR A 166 0.02 19.57 9.18
CA TYR A 166 0.69 18.48 8.51
C TYR A 166 1.22 17.43 9.50
N THR A 167 0.79 16.19 9.35
CA THR A 167 1.37 15.03 10.03
C THR A 167 2.17 14.21 9.03
N HIS A 168 3.44 13.95 9.34
CA HIS A 168 4.39 13.36 8.41
C HIS A 168 4.14 11.87 8.20
N LEU A 169 3.62 11.49 7.04
CA LEU A 169 3.61 10.12 6.56
C LEU A 169 4.29 10.04 5.19
N ARG A 170 5.34 9.27 5.10
CA ARG A 170 6.04 8.99 3.85
C ARG A 170 5.84 7.54 3.47
N ALA A 171 5.02 7.26 2.47
CA ALA A 171 5.02 5.97 1.80
C ALA A 171 6.19 5.96 0.80
N HIS A 172 7.19 5.12 1.04
CA HIS A 172 8.18 4.74 0.05
C HIS A 172 7.66 3.50 -0.68
N GLU A 173 7.05 3.70 -1.83
CA GLU A 173 7.02 2.66 -2.84
C GLU A 173 8.37 2.74 -3.56
N THR A 174 9.32 1.95 -3.12
CA THR A 174 10.47 1.63 -3.95
C THR A 174 9.98 0.73 -5.06
N ALA A 175 9.77 1.29 -6.24
CA ALA A 175 9.83 0.50 -7.45
C ALA A 175 11.26 -0.07 -7.49
N VAL A 176 11.42 -1.31 -7.08
CA VAL A 176 12.63 -2.07 -7.32
C VAL A 176 12.55 -2.52 -8.76
N ASN A 177 13.29 -1.85 -9.63
CA ASN A 177 13.67 -2.40 -10.93
C ASN A 177 14.71 -3.49 -10.74
#